data_a93300ea1f4117872ecf0ef90d41d0bd
#
_entry.id   a93300ea1f4117872ecf0ef90d41d0bd
#
_cell.length_a   1.000
_cell.length_b   1.000
_cell.length_c   1.000
_cell.angle_alpha   90.00
_cell.angle_beta   90.00
_cell.angle_gamma   90.00
#
_symmetry.space_group_name_H-M   'P 1'
#
loop_
_entity.id
_entity.type
_entity.pdbx_description
1 polymer ?
#
loop_
_entity_poly.entity_id
_entity_poly.type
_entity_poly.pdbx_seq_one_letter_code
_entity_poly.pdbx_strand_id
1 'polypeptide(L)'
;VAEITASMVKELREKTDAPMMECKKALVEANGDMAKAEELLRVKLGSKAGQAASRVTAEGLVGVFISDDGKQGAMVEVNCETDFVAKNDDFINFVNNVTRLVAEHNPADLEALAALDLDGKTVEEVRAELIGRIGENMTIRRFERFETDSALSEYVHGGKIGVVIEHTGSDEVGRDVAMHVAAMRPQALSREQLDPALLEQEATLAEQKAKELGRPEHIIEKIVTGTVDKFVQEVTLLAQPFVKDDKKSVEQMLKENDATVSAYSIYVVGEGIERRDEDFAAEVAAAQKSS
;
A
#
# COMPACT_ATOMS: atom_id res chain seq x y z
N VAL A 1 -8.06 -28.19 40.52
CA VAL A 1 -8.17 -27.52 39.21
C VAL A 1 -9.23 -26.41 39.40
N ALA A 2 -8.84 -25.15 39.20
CA ALA A 2 -9.82 -24.05 39.31
C ALA A 2 -10.93 -24.24 38.28
N GLU A 3 -12.17 -23.99 38.69
CA GLU A 3 -13.32 -24.07 37.79
C GLU A 3 -13.30 -22.86 36.86
N ILE A 4 -13.08 -23.08 35.55
CA ILE A 4 -13.06 -22.01 34.56
C ILE A 4 -14.49 -21.67 34.18
N THR A 5 -14.95 -20.47 34.63
CA THR A 5 -16.30 -20.01 34.36
C THR A 5 -16.42 -19.32 33.00
N ALA A 6 -17.62 -19.30 32.42
CA ALA A 6 -17.90 -18.55 31.20
C ALA A 6 -17.61 -17.04 31.36
N SER A 7 -17.79 -16.48 32.58
CA SER A 7 -17.47 -15.09 32.89
C SER A 7 -15.98 -14.80 32.76
N MET A 8 -15.12 -15.67 33.26
CA MET A 8 -13.64 -15.52 33.15
C MET A 8 -13.20 -15.54 31.67
N VAL A 9 -13.77 -16.45 30.89
CA VAL A 9 -13.48 -16.55 29.45
C VAL A 9 -13.93 -15.27 28.73
N LYS A 10 -15.09 -14.75 29.07
CA LYS A 10 -15.61 -13.49 28.51
C LYS A 10 -14.71 -12.31 28.89
N GLU A 11 -14.32 -12.18 30.16
CA GLU A 11 -13.46 -11.12 30.66
C GLU A 11 -12.08 -11.14 29.96
N LEU A 12 -11.46 -12.31 29.84
CA LEU A 12 -10.19 -12.45 29.14
C LEU A 12 -10.30 -12.09 27.66
N ARG A 13 -11.43 -12.48 27.02
CA ARG A 13 -11.70 -12.12 25.64
C ARG A 13 -11.89 -10.61 25.46
N GLU A 14 -12.62 -9.95 26.36
CA GLU A 14 -12.82 -8.48 26.33
C GLU A 14 -11.50 -7.72 26.50
N LYS A 15 -10.53 -8.28 27.24
CA LYS A 15 -9.19 -7.69 27.42
C LYS A 15 -8.25 -7.94 26.27
N THR A 16 -8.36 -9.08 25.60
CA THR A 16 -7.32 -9.56 24.65
C THR A 16 -7.82 -9.65 23.21
N ASP A 17 -9.13 -9.54 22.97
CA ASP A 17 -9.83 -9.81 21.72
C ASP A 17 -9.46 -11.18 21.08
N ALA A 18 -8.84 -12.08 21.85
CA ALA A 18 -8.46 -13.40 21.39
C ALA A 18 -9.71 -14.29 21.17
N PRO A 19 -9.62 -15.29 20.27
CA PRO A 19 -10.71 -16.24 20.05
C PRO A 19 -11.13 -16.94 21.35
N MET A 20 -12.45 -17.08 21.57
CA MET A 20 -13.04 -17.61 22.83
C MET A 20 -12.41 -18.95 23.27
N MET A 21 -12.15 -19.85 22.32
CA MET A 21 -11.56 -21.15 22.63
C MET A 21 -10.10 -21.06 23.07
N GLU A 22 -9.35 -20.08 22.54
CA GLU A 22 -7.98 -19.84 22.98
C GLU A 22 -7.94 -19.22 24.37
N CYS A 23 -8.86 -18.28 24.69
CA CYS A 23 -9.03 -17.75 26.03
C CYS A 23 -9.35 -18.87 27.04
N LYS A 24 -10.29 -19.77 26.71
CA LYS A 24 -10.62 -20.92 27.56
C LYS A 24 -9.40 -21.84 27.80
N LYS A 25 -8.64 -22.17 26.73
CA LYS A 25 -7.45 -23.03 26.85
C LYS A 25 -6.38 -22.35 27.72
N ALA A 26 -6.13 -21.06 27.52
CA ALA A 26 -5.15 -20.30 28.32
C ALA A 26 -5.55 -20.25 29.80
N LEU A 27 -6.83 -20.03 30.11
CA LEU A 27 -7.33 -20.06 31.50
C LEU A 27 -7.18 -21.42 32.15
N VAL A 28 -7.45 -22.51 31.40
CA VAL A 28 -7.25 -23.89 31.91
C VAL A 28 -5.78 -24.10 32.21
N GLU A 29 -4.88 -23.76 31.32
CA GLU A 29 -3.43 -23.89 31.47
C GLU A 29 -2.87 -23.03 32.61
N ALA A 30 -3.42 -21.83 32.80
CA ALA A 30 -3.11 -20.91 33.90
C ALA A 30 -3.81 -21.28 35.22
N ASN A 31 -4.59 -22.36 35.29
CA ASN A 31 -5.40 -22.72 36.46
C ASN A 31 -6.33 -21.59 36.98
N GLY A 32 -6.87 -20.77 36.07
CA GLY A 32 -7.78 -19.66 36.37
C GLY A 32 -7.09 -18.36 36.71
N ASP A 33 -5.76 -18.28 36.66
CA ASP A 33 -5.02 -17.02 36.83
C ASP A 33 -5.13 -16.18 35.54
N MET A 34 -5.81 -15.03 35.66
CA MET A 34 -6.09 -14.14 34.52
C MET A 34 -4.81 -13.54 33.93
N ALA A 35 -3.88 -13.08 34.77
CA ALA A 35 -2.64 -12.45 34.30
C ALA A 35 -1.75 -13.45 33.58
N LYS A 36 -1.62 -14.65 34.13
CA LYS A 36 -0.88 -15.74 33.50
C LYS A 36 -1.53 -16.25 32.23
N ALA A 37 -2.87 -16.28 32.16
CA ALA A 37 -3.60 -16.66 30.94
C ALA A 37 -3.39 -15.64 29.84
N GLU A 38 -3.33 -14.35 30.16
CA GLU A 38 -3.03 -13.26 29.23
C GLU A 38 -1.61 -13.39 28.66
N GLU A 39 -0.62 -13.66 29.51
CA GLU A 39 0.76 -13.91 29.09
C GLU A 39 0.89 -15.15 28.18
N LEU A 40 0.23 -16.25 28.52
CA LEU A 40 0.19 -17.45 27.69
C LEU A 40 -0.45 -17.20 26.32
N LEU A 41 -1.50 -16.39 26.27
CA LEU A 41 -2.14 -15.99 25.01
C LEU A 41 -1.18 -15.17 24.15
N ARG A 42 -0.49 -14.19 24.74
CA ARG A 42 0.49 -13.36 24.03
C ARG A 42 1.59 -14.20 23.37
N VAL A 43 2.18 -15.14 24.10
CA VAL A 43 3.19 -16.05 23.55
C VAL A 43 2.61 -16.92 22.43
N LYS A 44 1.41 -17.43 22.60
CA LYS A 44 0.75 -18.31 21.63
C LYS A 44 0.34 -17.58 20.34
N LEU A 45 -0.14 -16.36 20.46
CA LEU A 45 -0.49 -15.51 19.30
C LEU A 45 0.78 -15.15 18.51
N GLY A 46 1.89 -14.82 19.19
CA GLY A 46 3.18 -14.59 18.54
C GLY A 46 3.71 -15.82 17.80
N SER A 47 3.54 -17.03 18.36
CA SER A 47 3.90 -18.29 17.67
C SER A 47 3.09 -18.52 16.39
N LYS A 48 1.79 -18.17 16.38
CA LYS A 48 0.96 -18.25 15.17
C LYS A 48 1.43 -17.29 14.08
N ALA A 49 1.90 -16.09 14.44
CA ALA A 49 2.47 -15.16 13.50
C ALA A 49 3.70 -15.75 12.78
N GLY A 50 4.61 -16.41 13.53
CA GLY A 50 5.75 -17.10 12.95
C GLY A 50 5.35 -18.22 11.96
N GLN A 51 4.30 -18.98 12.25
CA GLN A 51 3.79 -20.03 11.36
C GLN A 51 3.12 -19.44 10.10
N ALA A 52 2.52 -18.25 10.20
CA ALA A 52 1.89 -17.58 9.08
C ALA A 52 2.88 -16.89 8.13
N ALA A 53 4.10 -16.57 8.59
CA ALA A 53 5.07 -15.71 7.90
C ALA A 53 5.43 -16.14 6.47
N SER A 54 5.30 -17.43 6.12
CA SER A 54 5.59 -17.96 4.77
C SER A 54 4.42 -17.83 3.79
N ARG A 55 3.23 -17.41 4.24
CA ARG A 55 2.05 -17.29 3.40
C ARG A 55 2.10 -15.97 2.62
N VAL A 56 1.77 -16.02 1.32
CA VAL A 56 1.79 -14.85 0.44
C VAL A 56 0.71 -13.86 0.83
N THR A 57 1.07 -12.60 0.94
CA THR A 57 0.18 -11.48 1.25
C THR A 57 0.14 -10.53 0.05
N ALA A 58 -0.84 -10.69 -0.84
CA ALA A 58 -0.99 -9.89 -2.07
C ALA A 58 -2.19 -8.93 -2.02
N GLU A 59 -3.05 -9.06 -1.01
CA GLU A 59 -4.11 -8.12 -0.67
C GLU A 59 -3.62 -7.14 0.42
N GLY A 60 -4.44 -6.20 0.85
CA GLY A 60 -4.07 -5.24 1.90
C GLY A 60 -4.62 -3.85 1.68
N LEU A 61 -3.99 -2.86 2.30
CA LEU A 61 -4.33 -1.44 2.21
C LEU A 61 -3.08 -0.58 2.03
N VAL A 62 -3.27 0.56 1.39
CA VAL A 62 -2.36 1.71 1.46
C VAL A 62 -2.96 2.71 2.43
N GLY A 63 -2.28 2.96 3.55
CA GLY A 63 -2.56 4.07 4.46
C GLY A 63 -1.86 5.32 3.98
N VAL A 64 -2.54 6.46 4.07
CA VAL A 64 -1.94 7.78 3.83
C VAL A 64 -2.30 8.69 5.00
N PHE A 65 -1.37 9.48 5.44
CA PHE A 65 -1.55 10.50 6.47
C PHE A 65 -0.85 11.78 6.04
N ILE A 66 -1.53 12.90 6.17
CA ILE A 66 -0.97 14.25 6.00
C ILE A 66 -1.29 15.04 7.27
N SER A 67 -0.31 15.75 7.80
CA SER A 67 -0.46 16.65 8.94
C SER A 67 -1.41 17.82 8.64
N ASP A 68 -2.02 18.39 9.67
CA ASP A 68 -3.01 19.48 9.53
C ASP A 68 -2.46 20.72 8.81
N ASP A 69 -1.15 20.97 8.91
CA ASP A 69 -0.47 22.05 8.21
C ASP A 69 -0.08 21.70 6.76
N GLY A 70 -0.33 20.46 6.32
CA GLY A 70 -0.01 19.98 4.98
C GLY A 70 1.48 19.86 4.66
N LYS A 71 2.36 19.88 5.68
CA LYS A 71 3.82 19.92 5.49
C LYS A 71 4.50 18.57 5.68
N GLN A 72 3.90 17.70 6.44
CA GLN A 72 4.41 16.37 6.72
C GLN A 72 3.37 15.31 6.35
N GLY A 73 3.83 14.17 5.90
CA GLY A 73 2.95 13.06 5.57
C GLY A 73 3.69 11.74 5.51
N ALA A 74 2.91 10.68 5.38
CA ALA A 74 3.43 9.34 5.15
C ALA A 74 2.46 8.51 4.32
N MET A 75 3.00 7.54 3.62
CA MET A 75 2.27 6.50 2.92
C MET A 75 2.86 5.15 3.30
N VAL A 76 2.01 4.19 3.63
CA VAL A 76 2.43 2.84 4.07
C VAL A 76 1.59 1.80 3.35
N GLU A 77 2.21 0.77 2.79
CA GLU A 77 1.53 -0.42 2.29
C GLU A 77 1.62 -1.53 3.32
N VAL A 78 0.47 -1.98 3.81
CA VAL A 78 0.36 -3.17 4.66
C VAL A 78 -0.44 -4.23 3.91
N ASN A 79 0.18 -5.40 3.73
CA ASN A 79 -0.43 -6.51 3.01
C ASN A 79 -1.03 -7.54 3.97
N CYS A 80 -2.08 -8.22 3.51
CA CYS A 80 -2.73 -9.38 4.12
C CYS A 80 -3.04 -10.44 3.06
N GLU A 81 -3.58 -11.60 3.47
CA GLU A 81 -3.84 -12.69 2.54
C GLU A 81 -5.11 -12.45 1.72
N THR A 82 -6.18 -11.93 2.36
CA THR A 82 -7.50 -11.76 1.71
C THR A 82 -8.02 -10.32 1.76
N ASP A 83 -8.93 -10.01 0.86
CA ASP A 83 -9.65 -8.73 0.84
C ASP A 83 -10.66 -8.60 2.01
N PHE A 84 -11.05 -9.70 2.64
CA PHE A 84 -11.88 -9.68 3.85
C PHE A 84 -11.14 -9.06 5.02
N VAL A 85 -9.88 -9.43 5.23
CA VAL A 85 -9.02 -8.82 6.27
C VAL A 85 -8.73 -7.36 5.97
N ALA A 86 -8.55 -7.00 4.69
CA ALA A 86 -8.38 -5.59 4.30
C ALA A 86 -9.59 -4.70 4.66
N LYS A 87 -10.76 -5.28 4.94
CA LYS A 87 -11.99 -4.59 5.38
C LYS A 87 -12.25 -4.70 6.89
N ASN A 88 -11.38 -5.40 7.62
CA ASN A 88 -11.50 -5.57 9.05
C ASN A 88 -11.06 -4.31 9.79
N ASP A 89 -11.85 -3.84 10.76
CA ASP A 89 -11.59 -2.59 11.48
C ASP A 89 -10.25 -2.61 12.23
N ASP A 90 -9.87 -3.74 12.85
CA ASP A 90 -8.59 -3.84 13.56
C ASP A 90 -7.40 -3.71 12.60
N PHE A 91 -7.52 -4.31 11.40
CA PHE A 91 -6.51 -4.17 10.37
C PHE A 91 -6.42 -2.73 9.84
N ILE A 92 -7.57 -2.09 9.57
CA ILE A 92 -7.63 -0.68 9.14
C ILE A 92 -7.00 0.23 10.19
N ASN A 93 -7.34 0.04 11.46
CA ASN A 93 -6.77 0.81 12.58
C ASN A 93 -5.26 0.62 12.70
N PHE A 94 -4.78 -0.62 12.54
CA PHE A 94 -3.34 -0.91 12.52
C PHE A 94 -2.63 -0.16 11.40
N VAL A 95 -3.15 -0.21 10.16
CA VAL A 95 -2.60 0.53 9.02
C VAL A 95 -2.53 2.02 9.30
N ASN A 96 -3.63 2.62 9.80
CA ASN A 96 -3.70 4.05 10.10
C ASN A 96 -2.69 4.47 11.18
N ASN A 97 -2.58 3.68 12.25
CA ASN A 97 -1.65 3.96 13.34
C ASN A 97 -0.19 3.86 12.89
N VAL A 98 0.16 2.81 12.13
CA VAL A 98 1.51 2.64 11.58
C VAL A 98 1.85 3.79 10.63
N THR A 99 0.91 4.22 9.79
CA THR A 99 1.12 5.33 8.86
C THR A 99 1.40 6.64 9.61
N ARG A 100 0.66 6.91 10.69
CA ARG A 100 0.88 8.08 11.55
C ARG A 100 2.25 8.01 12.22
N LEU A 101 2.65 6.85 12.76
CA LEU A 101 3.97 6.67 13.38
C LEU A 101 5.11 6.95 12.39
N VAL A 102 4.98 6.53 11.13
CA VAL A 102 5.97 6.86 10.10
C VAL A 102 6.09 8.37 9.90
N ALA A 103 4.97 9.09 9.81
CA ALA A 103 4.98 10.55 9.65
C ALA A 103 5.64 11.25 10.84
N GLU A 104 5.31 10.83 12.07
CA GLU A 104 5.74 11.47 13.31
C GLU A 104 7.20 11.14 13.68
N HIS A 105 7.65 9.89 13.48
CA HIS A 105 8.94 9.41 13.98
C HIS A 105 10.03 9.25 12.92
N ASN A 106 9.69 9.31 11.63
CA ASN A 106 10.64 9.18 10.53
C ASN A 106 11.59 7.97 10.68
N PRO A 107 11.08 6.74 10.82
CA PRO A 107 11.93 5.57 10.98
C PRO A 107 12.85 5.40 9.75
N ALA A 108 14.09 4.94 9.98
CA ALA A 108 15.07 4.80 8.91
C ALA A 108 14.74 3.66 7.94
N ASP A 109 14.08 2.60 8.45
CA ASP A 109 13.75 1.38 7.72
C ASP A 109 12.60 0.62 8.41
N LEU A 110 12.23 -0.53 7.84
CA LEU A 110 11.17 -1.38 8.38
C LEU A 110 11.51 -1.97 9.76
N GLU A 111 12.78 -2.21 10.06
CA GLU A 111 13.22 -2.72 11.36
C GLU A 111 13.04 -1.64 12.42
N ALA A 112 13.45 -0.41 12.14
CA ALA A 112 13.23 0.73 13.02
C ALA A 112 11.73 1.00 13.24
N LEU A 113 10.91 0.91 12.18
CA LEU A 113 9.46 1.04 12.28
C LEU A 113 8.85 -0.05 13.16
N ALA A 114 9.27 -1.30 13.00
CA ALA A 114 8.79 -2.44 13.78
C ALA A 114 9.06 -2.30 15.28
N ALA A 115 10.12 -1.57 15.65
CA ALA A 115 10.53 -1.33 17.04
C ALA A 115 9.85 -0.11 17.70
N LEU A 116 9.13 0.74 16.95
CA LEU A 116 8.42 1.89 17.51
C LEU A 116 7.31 1.46 18.46
N ASP A 117 7.10 2.29 19.48
CA ASP A 117 6.00 2.10 20.44
C ASP A 117 4.64 2.44 19.79
N LEU A 118 3.70 1.53 19.96
CA LEU A 118 2.30 1.67 19.61
C LEU A 118 1.45 1.24 20.80
N ASP A 119 1.02 2.21 21.60
CA ASP A 119 0.18 2.01 22.78
C ASP A 119 0.81 1.05 23.83
N GLY A 120 2.11 1.20 24.10
CA GLY A 120 2.86 0.45 25.11
C GLY A 120 3.35 -0.93 24.64
N LYS A 121 3.26 -1.22 23.34
CA LYS A 121 3.84 -2.39 22.67
C LYS A 121 4.61 -1.93 21.44
N THR A 122 5.51 -2.77 20.94
CA THR A 122 6.12 -2.48 19.64
C THR A 122 5.14 -2.72 18.50
N VAL A 123 5.31 -2.02 17.38
CA VAL A 123 4.54 -2.24 16.15
C VAL A 123 4.57 -3.72 15.76
N GLU A 124 5.72 -4.40 15.90
CA GLU A 124 5.86 -5.83 15.61
C GLU A 124 5.03 -6.70 16.56
N GLU A 125 4.99 -6.38 17.86
CA GLU A 125 4.16 -7.11 18.82
C GLU A 125 2.67 -6.96 18.49
N VAL A 126 2.22 -5.74 18.16
CA VAL A 126 0.82 -5.48 17.76
C VAL A 126 0.48 -6.24 16.47
N ARG A 127 1.38 -6.22 15.47
CA ARG A 127 1.22 -6.99 14.24
C ARG A 127 1.09 -8.49 14.51
N ALA A 128 1.98 -9.05 15.31
CA ALA A 128 1.99 -10.47 15.65
C ALA A 128 0.72 -10.90 16.41
N GLU A 129 0.24 -10.08 17.34
CA GLU A 129 -1.03 -10.32 18.04
C GLU A 129 -2.22 -10.27 17.08
N LEU A 130 -2.23 -9.30 16.13
CA LEU A 130 -3.28 -9.18 15.14
C LEU A 130 -3.34 -10.41 14.22
N ILE A 131 -2.18 -10.89 13.74
CA ILE A 131 -2.06 -12.14 12.98
C ILE A 131 -2.61 -13.31 13.80
N GLY A 132 -2.25 -13.40 15.08
CA GLY A 132 -2.73 -14.47 15.97
C GLY A 132 -4.25 -14.46 16.17
N ARG A 133 -4.87 -13.29 16.23
CA ARG A 133 -6.32 -13.11 16.41
C ARG A 133 -7.09 -13.40 15.13
N ILE A 134 -6.66 -12.83 14.01
CA ILE A 134 -7.36 -12.92 12.72
C ILE A 134 -7.02 -14.26 12.02
N GLY A 135 -5.79 -14.74 12.16
CA GLY A 135 -5.35 -16.02 11.58
C GLY A 135 -4.73 -15.90 10.18
N GLU A 136 -4.61 -14.69 9.64
CA GLU A 136 -3.94 -14.41 8.37
C GLU A 136 -2.58 -13.75 8.58
N ASN A 137 -1.63 -14.00 7.67
CA ASN A 137 -0.36 -13.30 7.63
C ASN A 137 -0.57 -11.82 7.28
N MET A 138 0.24 -10.94 7.87
CA MET A 138 0.23 -9.52 7.59
C MET A 138 1.66 -9.00 7.52
N THR A 139 1.95 -8.15 6.54
CA THR A 139 3.29 -7.64 6.29
C THR A 139 3.26 -6.14 6.07
N ILE A 140 4.02 -5.37 6.84
CA ILE A 140 4.32 -4.00 6.49
C ILE A 140 5.35 -4.07 5.37
N ARG A 141 4.94 -3.77 4.14
CA ARG A 141 5.76 -4.02 2.95
C ARG A 141 6.74 -2.92 2.66
N ARG A 142 6.25 -1.68 2.68
CA ARG A 142 7.01 -0.47 2.36
C ARG A 142 6.33 0.75 2.95
N PHE A 143 7.11 1.80 3.12
CA PHE A 143 6.60 3.10 3.51
C PHE A 143 7.45 4.21 2.88
N GLU A 144 6.89 5.40 2.86
CA GLU A 144 7.55 6.63 2.47
C GLU A 144 7.06 7.76 3.37
N ARG A 145 7.98 8.62 3.81
CA ARG A 145 7.69 9.82 4.56
C ARG A 145 7.93 11.04 3.69
N PHE A 146 7.03 11.99 3.78
CA PHE A 146 7.08 13.24 3.04
C PHE A 146 7.27 14.41 3.99
N GLU A 147 8.10 15.36 3.59
CA GLU A 147 8.30 16.63 4.29
C GLU A 147 8.60 17.71 3.25
N THR A 148 7.87 18.82 3.29
CA THR A 148 7.97 19.88 2.29
C THR A 148 7.73 21.27 2.89
N ASP A 149 8.34 22.29 2.27
CA ASP A 149 8.00 23.68 2.51
C ASP A 149 6.76 24.14 1.69
N SER A 150 6.35 23.34 0.68
CA SER A 150 5.17 23.58 -0.15
C SER A 150 3.89 23.05 0.51
N ALA A 151 3.08 22.28 -0.19
CA ALA A 151 1.92 21.59 0.36
C ALA A 151 1.88 20.14 -0.12
N LEU A 152 1.34 19.26 0.73
CA LEU A 152 1.02 17.89 0.38
C LEU A 152 -0.50 17.75 0.20
N SER A 153 -0.91 17.01 -0.83
CA SER A 153 -2.28 16.53 -0.99
C SER A 153 -2.28 15.04 -1.30
N GLU A 154 -3.38 14.38 -0.94
CA GLU A 154 -3.51 12.93 -1.09
C GLU A 154 -4.77 12.54 -1.86
N TYR A 155 -4.73 11.34 -2.40
CA TYR A 155 -5.91 10.62 -2.87
C TYR A 155 -5.75 9.13 -2.61
N VAL A 156 -6.77 8.52 -2.00
CA VAL A 156 -6.81 7.08 -1.77
C VAL A 156 -8.01 6.48 -2.48
N HIS A 157 -7.78 5.56 -3.40
CA HIS A 157 -8.82 4.88 -4.15
C HIS A 157 -9.09 3.49 -3.56
N GLY A 158 -10.24 3.35 -2.88
CA GLY A 158 -10.69 2.09 -2.30
C GLY A 158 -9.73 1.43 -1.32
N GLY A 159 -8.79 2.19 -0.74
CA GLY A 159 -7.72 1.65 0.10
C GLY A 159 -6.64 0.87 -0.67
N LYS A 160 -6.78 0.72 -1.99
CA LYS A 160 -5.89 -0.10 -2.83
C LYS A 160 -4.82 0.69 -3.57
N ILE A 161 -5.08 1.96 -3.84
CA ILE A 161 -4.14 2.87 -4.48
C ILE A 161 -4.04 4.10 -3.60
N GLY A 162 -2.85 4.44 -3.16
CA GLY A 162 -2.56 5.67 -2.45
C GLY A 162 -1.64 6.55 -3.28
N VAL A 163 -1.93 7.85 -3.31
CA VAL A 163 -1.12 8.85 -3.98
C VAL A 163 -0.89 10.01 -3.04
N VAL A 164 0.35 10.47 -2.97
CA VAL A 164 0.73 11.74 -2.33
C VAL A 164 1.44 12.59 -3.37
N ILE A 165 1.08 13.86 -3.44
CA ILE A 165 1.75 14.83 -4.30
C ILE A 165 2.25 16.01 -3.48
N GLU A 166 3.38 16.56 -3.91
CA GLU A 166 3.92 17.83 -3.45
C GLU A 166 3.60 18.91 -4.47
N HIS A 167 2.93 19.97 -4.03
CA HIS A 167 2.42 21.00 -4.93
C HIS A 167 2.38 22.39 -4.30
N THR A 168 2.21 23.39 -5.16
CA THR A 168 1.74 24.72 -4.77
C THR A 168 0.30 24.92 -5.26
N GLY A 169 -0.39 25.94 -4.74
CA GLY A 169 -1.76 26.24 -5.12
C GLY A 169 -2.78 25.69 -4.12
N SER A 170 -4.03 25.53 -4.54
CA SER A 170 -5.11 25.11 -3.67
C SER A 170 -5.09 23.60 -3.43
N ASP A 171 -5.60 23.18 -2.27
CA ASP A 171 -5.77 21.77 -1.88
C ASP A 171 -6.67 21.00 -2.86
N GLU A 172 -7.67 21.68 -3.43
CA GLU A 172 -8.56 21.09 -4.45
C GLU A 172 -7.78 20.69 -5.71
N VAL A 173 -6.91 21.57 -6.21
CA VAL A 173 -6.05 21.29 -7.36
C VAL A 173 -5.09 20.15 -7.05
N GLY A 174 -4.50 20.16 -5.84
CA GLY A 174 -3.64 19.07 -5.37
C GLY A 174 -4.34 17.72 -5.39
N ARG A 175 -5.53 17.62 -4.81
CA ARG A 175 -6.34 16.39 -4.81
C ARG A 175 -6.74 15.94 -6.20
N ASP A 176 -7.05 16.87 -7.08
CA ASP A 176 -7.43 16.58 -8.46
C ASP A 176 -6.27 15.94 -9.23
N VAL A 177 -5.05 16.44 -9.02
CA VAL A 177 -3.85 15.83 -9.61
C VAL A 177 -3.55 14.47 -8.96
N ALA A 178 -3.68 14.33 -7.63
CA ALA A 178 -3.50 13.06 -6.96
C ALA A 178 -4.48 11.98 -7.50
N MET A 179 -5.74 12.36 -7.72
CA MET A 179 -6.74 11.49 -8.35
C MET A 179 -6.36 11.14 -9.80
N HIS A 180 -5.87 12.11 -10.58
CA HIS A 180 -5.37 11.87 -11.93
C HIS A 180 -4.21 10.85 -11.92
N VAL A 181 -3.23 11.01 -11.02
CA VAL A 181 -2.10 10.07 -10.88
C VAL A 181 -2.60 8.66 -10.55
N ALA A 182 -3.57 8.52 -9.65
CA ALA A 182 -4.15 7.21 -9.31
C ALA A 182 -4.81 6.53 -10.52
N ALA A 183 -5.47 7.31 -11.39
CA ALA A 183 -6.18 6.81 -12.57
C ALA A 183 -5.25 6.52 -13.74
N MET A 184 -4.33 7.43 -14.04
CA MET A 184 -3.52 7.41 -15.27
C MET A 184 -2.13 6.82 -15.08
N ARG A 185 -1.67 6.65 -13.85
CA ARG A 185 -0.38 6.00 -13.47
C ARG A 185 0.81 6.48 -14.31
N PRO A 186 1.12 7.78 -14.32
CA PRO A 186 2.28 8.28 -15.04
C PRO A 186 3.56 7.64 -14.51
N GLN A 187 4.56 7.46 -15.38
CA GLN A 187 5.86 6.88 -15.01
C GLN A 187 6.84 7.94 -14.51
N ALA A 188 6.65 9.20 -14.91
CA ALA A 188 7.48 10.32 -14.49
C ALA A 188 6.65 11.61 -14.45
N LEU A 189 7.15 12.62 -13.76
CA LEU A 189 6.53 13.95 -13.73
C LEU A 189 6.58 14.62 -15.11
N SER A 190 7.76 14.59 -15.74
CA SER A 190 8.02 15.21 -17.03
C SER A 190 9.00 14.39 -17.87
N ARG A 191 9.22 14.81 -19.13
CA ARG A 191 10.14 14.16 -20.06
C ARG A 191 11.57 14.05 -19.51
N GLU A 192 12.03 15.06 -18.80
CA GLU A 192 13.37 15.16 -18.25
C GLU A 192 13.64 14.10 -17.16
N GLN A 193 12.59 13.57 -16.55
CA GLN A 193 12.67 12.53 -15.52
C GLN A 193 12.48 11.11 -16.07
N LEU A 194 12.17 10.97 -17.35
CA LEU A 194 12.13 9.66 -17.99
C LEU A 194 13.54 9.11 -18.19
N ASP A 195 13.68 7.79 -18.02
CA ASP A 195 14.94 7.12 -18.37
C ASP A 195 15.24 7.32 -19.87
N PRO A 196 16.40 7.92 -20.23
CA PRO A 196 16.78 8.10 -21.62
C PRO A 196 16.77 6.80 -22.43
N ALA A 197 17.05 5.66 -21.79
CA ALA A 197 17.02 4.35 -22.44
C ALA A 197 15.62 3.97 -22.93
N LEU A 198 14.56 4.36 -22.22
CA LEU A 198 13.17 4.14 -22.67
C LEU A 198 12.85 4.96 -23.92
N LEU A 199 13.30 6.20 -23.97
CA LEU A 199 13.09 7.07 -25.14
C LEU A 199 13.84 6.54 -26.36
N GLU A 200 15.08 6.07 -26.19
CA GLU A 200 15.89 5.46 -27.25
C GLU A 200 15.26 4.15 -27.73
N GLN A 201 14.75 3.33 -26.84
CA GLN A 201 14.03 2.10 -27.19
C GLN A 201 12.79 2.39 -28.03
N GLU A 202 11.95 3.37 -27.64
CA GLU A 202 10.76 3.76 -28.39
C GLU A 202 11.13 4.33 -29.77
N ALA A 203 12.19 5.14 -29.84
CA ALA A 203 12.70 5.68 -31.11
C ALA A 203 13.16 4.56 -32.04
N THR A 204 13.91 3.59 -31.52
CA THR A 204 14.41 2.44 -32.29
C THR A 204 13.26 1.57 -32.83
N LEU A 205 12.27 1.29 -32.00
CA LEU A 205 11.10 0.53 -32.39
C LEU A 205 10.28 1.26 -33.48
N ALA A 206 10.10 2.57 -33.33
CA ALA A 206 9.38 3.39 -34.31
C ALA A 206 10.12 3.40 -35.66
N GLU A 207 11.46 3.54 -35.64
CA GLU A 207 12.29 3.50 -36.85
C GLU A 207 12.20 2.16 -37.55
N GLN A 208 12.32 1.04 -36.84
CA GLN A 208 12.22 -0.31 -37.40
C GLN A 208 10.86 -0.53 -38.06
N LYS A 209 9.77 -0.20 -37.37
CA LYS A 209 8.40 -0.31 -37.93
C LYS A 209 8.21 0.53 -39.19
N ALA A 210 8.75 1.77 -39.19
CA ALA A 210 8.66 2.64 -40.36
C ALA A 210 9.44 2.10 -41.56
N LYS A 211 10.64 1.51 -41.35
CA LYS A 211 11.44 0.84 -42.39
C LYS A 211 10.73 -0.39 -42.96
N GLU A 212 10.16 -1.24 -42.11
CA GLU A 212 9.39 -2.42 -42.51
C GLU A 212 8.16 -2.05 -43.37
N LEU A 213 7.54 -0.89 -43.07
CA LEU A 213 6.43 -0.36 -43.87
C LEU A 213 6.88 0.34 -45.17
N GLY A 214 8.18 0.33 -45.49
CA GLY A 214 8.74 0.92 -46.71
C GLY A 214 8.62 2.45 -46.75
N ARG A 215 8.60 3.12 -45.61
CA ARG A 215 8.49 4.58 -45.57
C ARG A 215 9.79 5.24 -46.06
N PRO A 216 9.72 6.34 -46.82
CA PRO A 216 10.89 7.09 -47.22
C PRO A 216 11.66 7.64 -46.01
N GLU A 217 13.01 7.70 -46.13
CA GLU A 217 13.90 8.06 -45.01
C GLU A 217 13.59 9.43 -44.38
N HIS A 218 13.25 10.45 -45.21
CA HIS A 218 12.85 11.78 -44.74
C HIS A 218 11.50 11.81 -43.98
N ILE A 219 10.69 10.75 -44.12
CA ILE A 219 9.42 10.58 -43.38
C ILE A 219 9.67 9.77 -42.11
N ILE A 220 10.63 8.84 -42.11
CA ILE A 220 10.96 8.01 -40.93
C ILE A 220 11.33 8.89 -39.73
N GLU A 221 12.16 9.89 -39.91
CA GLU A 221 12.55 10.83 -38.83
C GLU A 221 11.34 11.53 -38.18
N LYS A 222 10.38 11.98 -38.98
CA LYS A 222 9.15 12.58 -38.49
C LYS A 222 8.25 11.58 -37.76
N ILE A 223 8.18 10.35 -38.25
CA ILE A 223 7.43 9.28 -37.59
C ILE A 223 8.06 8.95 -36.23
N VAL A 224 9.38 8.82 -36.16
CA VAL A 224 10.11 8.55 -34.91
C VAL A 224 9.86 9.65 -33.90
N THR A 225 10.07 10.92 -34.29
CA THR A 225 9.83 12.05 -33.39
C THR A 225 8.39 12.08 -32.89
N GLY A 226 7.41 11.96 -33.80
CA GLY A 226 6.00 11.96 -33.41
C GLY A 226 5.60 10.78 -32.51
N THR A 227 6.23 9.60 -32.72
CA THR A 227 5.97 8.42 -31.86
C THR A 227 6.57 8.64 -30.47
N VAL A 228 7.80 9.14 -30.36
CA VAL A 228 8.42 9.44 -29.07
C VAL A 228 7.64 10.53 -28.32
N ASP A 229 7.22 11.61 -29.01
CA ASP A 229 6.42 12.67 -28.39
C ASP A 229 5.08 12.16 -27.88
N LYS A 230 4.42 11.25 -28.63
CA LYS A 230 3.19 10.61 -28.19
C LYS A 230 3.44 9.71 -26.97
N PHE A 231 4.51 8.93 -26.98
CA PHE A 231 4.90 8.12 -25.83
C PHE A 231 5.11 8.99 -24.58
N VAL A 232 5.88 10.09 -24.69
CA VAL A 232 6.09 11.04 -23.58
C VAL A 232 4.76 11.58 -23.08
N GLN A 233 3.83 11.94 -23.98
CA GLN A 233 2.50 12.40 -23.60
C GLN A 233 1.69 11.35 -22.85
N GLU A 234 1.84 10.08 -23.19
CA GLU A 234 1.12 8.98 -22.54
C GLU A 234 1.67 8.64 -21.15
N VAL A 235 2.98 8.80 -20.92
CA VAL A 235 3.65 8.29 -19.71
C VAL A 235 4.09 9.38 -18.72
N THR A 236 3.99 10.68 -19.05
CA THR A 236 4.38 11.75 -18.14
C THR A 236 3.19 12.53 -17.61
N LEU A 237 3.19 12.78 -16.27
CA LEU A 237 2.10 13.45 -15.58
C LEU A 237 1.72 14.79 -16.22
N LEU A 238 2.69 15.67 -16.46
CA LEU A 238 2.42 17.02 -16.94
C LEU A 238 1.88 17.05 -18.37
N ALA A 239 2.26 16.08 -19.22
CA ALA A 239 1.84 16.04 -20.62
C ALA A 239 0.54 15.22 -20.83
N GLN A 240 0.13 14.39 -19.89
CA GLN A 240 -1.11 13.61 -19.99
C GLN A 240 -2.34 14.52 -20.11
N PRO A 241 -3.36 14.15 -20.92
CA PRO A 241 -4.67 14.78 -20.88
C PRO A 241 -5.27 14.66 -19.47
N PHE A 242 -5.77 15.78 -18.93
CA PHE A 242 -6.30 15.80 -17.56
C PHE A 242 -7.57 14.96 -17.43
N VAL A 243 -7.64 14.09 -16.45
CA VAL A 243 -8.73 13.11 -16.29
C VAL A 243 -10.13 13.72 -16.16
N LYS A 244 -10.25 14.94 -15.63
CA LYS A 244 -11.52 15.66 -15.52
C LYS A 244 -11.86 16.53 -16.75
N ASP A 245 -10.86 16.85 -17.59
CA ASP A 245 -11.03 17.64 -18.79
C ASP A 245 -9.93 17.30 -19.80
N ASP A 246 -10.22 16.34 -20.68
CA ASP A 246 -9.29 15.79 -21.66
C ASP A 246 -8.85 16.78 -22.76
N LYS A 247 -9.48 17.96 -22.82
CA LYS A 247 -9.13 19.01 -23.77
C LYS A 247 -7.87 19.78 -23.39
N LYS A 248 -7.40 19.63 -22.16
CA LYS A 248 -6.17 20.25 -21.66
C LYS A 248 -5.28 19.25 -20.98
N SER A 249 -3.97 19.49 -21.02
CA SER A 249 -3.00 18.70 -20.25
C SER A 249 -3.05 19.05 -18.78
N VAL A 250 -2.47 18.17 -17.92
CA VAL A 250 -2.27 18.48 -16.50
C VAL A 250 -1.47 19.77 -16.33
N GLU A 251 -0.42 19.97 -17.14
CA GLU A 251 0.38 21.20 -17.10
C GLU A 251 -0.46 22.47 -17.39
N GLN A 252 -1.35 22.40 -18.39
CA GLN A 252 -2.23 23.52 -18.70
C GLN A 252 -3.22 23.80 -17.57
N MET A 253 -3.80 22.75 -16.99
CA MET A 253 -4.70 22.87 -15.84
C MET A 253 -3.99 23.51 -14.65
N LEU A 254 -2.75 23.08 -14.34
CA LEU A 254 -1.95 23.66 -13.27
C LEU A 254 -1.67 25.16 -13.51
N LYS A 255 -1.28 25.53 -14.73
CA LYS A 255 -1.04 26.95 -15.10
C LYS A 255 -2.28 27.83 -14.97
N GLU A 256 -3.45 27.30 -15.33
CA GLU A 256 -4.73 28.01 -15.18
C GLU A 256 -5.12 28.27 -13.71
N ASN A 257 -4.57 27.47 -12.77
CA ASN A 257 -4.83 27.58 -11.35
C ASN A 257 -3.64 28.13 -10.53
N ASP A 258 -2.65 28.75 -11.20
CA ASP A 258 -1.43 29.25 -10.55
C ASP A 258 -0.76 28.22 -9.63
N ALA A 259 -0.77 26.94 -10.04
CA ALA A 259 -0.28 25.80 -9.29
C ALA A 259 0.89 25.11 -9.99
N THR A 260 1.72 24.42 -9.22
CA THR A 260 2.80 23.56 -9.71
C THR A 260 2.81 22.25 -8.94
N VAL A 261 3.32 21.19 -9.55
CA VAL A 261 3.62 19.91 -8.90
C VAL A 261 5.12 19.67 -9.02
N SER A 262 5.78 19.43 -7.91
CA SER A 262 7.23 19.17 -7.84
C SER A 262 7.56 17.67 -7.74
N ALA A 263 6.68 16.89 -7.09
CA ALA A 263 6.86 15.45 -6.93
C ALA A 263 5.51 14.75 -6.71
N TYR A 264 5.49 13.46 -6.98
CA TYR A 264 4.39 12.56 -6.58
C TYR A 264 4.94 11.19 -6.23
N SER A 265 4.19 10.49 -5.39
CA SER A 265 4.42 9.08 -5.09
C SER A 265 3.12 8.31 -5.19
N ILE A 266 3.18 7.07 -5.68
CA ILE A 266 2.01 6.20 -5.83
C ILE A 266 2.35 4.80 -5.32
N TYR A 267 1.48 4.25 -4.46
CA TYR A 267 1.51 2.85 -4.07
C TYR A 267 0.24 2.15 -4.55
N VAL A 268 0.43 0.96 -5.10
CA VAL A 268 -0.66 0.05 -5.47
C VAL A 268 -0.48 -1.24 -4.67
N VAL A 269 -1.52 -1.63 -3.94
CA VAL A 269 -1.50 -2.84 -3.11
C VAL A 269 -1.12 -4.06 -3.94
N GLY A 270 -0.12 -4.79 -3.47
CA GLY A 270 0.30 -6.05 -4.09
C GLY A 270 1.04 -5.92 -5.43
N GLU A 271 1.37 -4.70 -5.85
CA GLU A 271 2.11 -4.48 -7.10
C GLU A 271 3.43 -5.25 -7.12
N GLY A 272 3.66 -6.07 -8.16
CA GLY A 272 4.85 -6.91 -8.30
C GLY A 272 4.91 -8.14 -7.39
N ILE A 273 3.87 -8.42 -6.61
CA ILE A 273 3.75 -9.68 -5.86
C ILE A 273 3.13 -10.73 -6.77
N GLU A 274 3.84 -11.84 -7.00
CA GLU A 274 3.26 -12.98 -7.70
C GLU A 274 2.17 -13.61 -6.82
N ARG A 275 0.92 -13.51 -7.30
CA ARG A 275 -0.19 -14.26 -6.71
C ARG A 275 0.02 -15.73 -7.07
N ARG A 276 0.00 -16.63 -6.08
CA ARG A 276 -0.20 -18.03 -6.40
C ARG A 276 -1.60 -18.13 -7.00
N ASP A 277 -1.69 -18.53 -8.27
CA ASP A 277 -2.95 -19.04 -8.80
C ASP A 277 -3.27 -20.30 -7.99
N GLU A 278 -4.09 -20.11 -6.95
CA GLU A 278 -4.70 -21.24 -6.26
C GLU A 278 -5.65 -21.89 -7.26
N ASP A 279 -5.17 -22.96 -7.91
CA ASP A 279 -6.04 -23.82 -8.68
C ASP A 279 -6.97 -24.54 -7.71
N PHE A 280 -8.05 -23.86 -7.33
CA PHE A 280 -9.08 -24.36 -6.43
C PHE A 280 -9.58 -25.76 -6.85
N ALA A 281 -9.58 -26.03 -8.16
CA ALA A 281 -9.93 -27.35 -8.69
C ALA A 281 -8.86 -28.40 -8.32
N ALA A 282 -7.57 -28.04 -8.33
CA ALA A 282 -6.48 -28.93 -7.94
C ALA A 282 -6.46 -29.17 -6.42
N GLU A 283 -6.75 -28.15 -5.60
CA GLU A 283 -6.85 -28.29 -4.14
C GLU A 283 -8.03 -29.15 -3.71
N VAL A 284 -9.20 -28.95 -4.31
CA VAL A 284 -10.38 -29.80 -4.07
C VAL A 284 -10.10 -31.25 -4.50
N ALA A 285 -9.43 -31.46 -5.64
CA ALA A 285 -9.05 -32.80 -6.10
C ALA A 285 -8.00 -33.47 -5.18
N ALA A 286 -7.08 -32.70 -4.59
CA ALA A 286 -6.10 -33.21 -3.60
C ALA A 286 -6.78 -33.55 -2.27
N ALA A 287 -7.69 -32.73 -1.79
CA ALA A 287 -8.47 -32.98 -0.57
C ALA A 287 -9.36 -34.23 -0.70
N GLN A 288 -9.96 -34.48 -1.86
CA GLN A 288 -10.76 -35.69 -2.13
C GLN A 288 -9.94 -36.95 -2.23
N LYS A 289 -8.63 -36.88 -2.57
CA LYS A 289 -7.73 -38.05 -2.61
C LYS A 289 -7.15 -38.40 -1.24
N SER A 290 -7.22 -37.53 -0.25
CA SER A 290 -6.72 -37.71 1.11
C SER A 290 -7.82 -38.14 2.12
N SER A 291 -9.06 -38.28 1.68
CA SER A 291 -10.21 -38.81 2.43
C SER A 291 -10.54 -40.21 2.00
#